data_7518cc120a18cae50d33d8a4eeb4f571
#
_entry.id   7518cc120a18cae50d33d8a4eeb4f571
#
_cell.length_a   1.000
_cell.length_b   1.000
_cell.length_c   1.000
_cell.angle_alpha   90.00
_cell.angle_beta   90.00
_cell.angle_gamma   90.00
#
_symmetry.space_group_name_H-M   'P 1'
#
loop_
_entity.id
_entity.type
_entity.pdbx_description
1 polymer ?
#
loop_
_entity_poly.entity_id
_entity_poly.type
_entity_poly.pdbx_seq_one_letter_code
_entity_poly.pdbx_strand_id
1 'polypeptide(L)'
;LSPLDDQSVPLEVAPLVSAINGLLNRLKDSIATQKRFLADAAHQLKTPLAGLRMQADLAQRENSSATELKQSLQLIGRASIRATHTVNQLLALARAESGGNSLARQPCDLVELAMDVLQDSLPRAMDKRIDLGYEGVETGSPGVKVDGNPTLLKELMRNLIDNALNYTTSSADHPGVVTVRLLADRFGHVVVFQVEDNGPGVPEAERDLVFQPFYRALGTEADGSGLGLPIVLEIALQHQAQVTLEPAHPGRAMPGARFSVRFTSLT
;
A
#
# COMPACT_ATOMS: atom_id res chain seq x y z
N LEU A 1 27.72 -15.53 -5.21
CA LEU A 1 27.19 -16.12 -6.42
C LEU A 1 27.94 -15.52 -7.61
N SER A 2 28.96 -16.24 -8.13
CA SER A 2 29.69 -15.84 -9.33
C SER A 2 29.03 -16.52 -10.52
N PRO A 3 28.92 -15.86 -11.69
CA PRO A 3 28.45 -16.51 -12.90
C PRO A 3 29.43 -17.61 -13.32
N LEU A 4 28.92 -18.64 -13.95
CA LEU A 4 29.72 -19.68 -14.58
C LEU A 4 30.42 -19.10 -15.82
N ASP A 5 31.64 -19.53 -16.09
CA ASP A 5 32.41 -19.04 -17.24
C ASP A 5 31.80 -19.55 -18.56
N ASP A 6 31.31 -18.62 -19.39
CA ASP A 6 30.68 -18.92 -20.69
C ASP A 6 31.70 -19.17 -21.82
N GLN A 7 32.99 -18.82 -21.61
CA GLN A 7 33.99 -18.83 -22.70
C GLN A 7 34.67 -20.18 -22.91
N SER A 8 34.58 -21.10 -21.95
CA SER A 8 35.26 -22.39 -21.97
C SER A 8 34.34 -23.59 -22.18
N VAL A 9 33.07 -23.36 -22.56
CA VAL A 9 32.04 -24.41 -22.59
C VAL A 9 31.78 -24.91 -24.02
N PRO A 10 31.61 -26.23 -24.26
CA PRO A 10 31.19 -26.76 -25.56
C PRO A 10 29.86 -26.14 -26.01
N LEU A 11 29.69 -25.96 -27.34
CA LEU A 11 28.50 -25.32 -27.93
C LEU A 11 27.19 -25.98 -27.52
N GLU A 12 27.22 -27.29 -27.30
CA GLU A 12 26.04 -28.08 -26.87
C GLU A 12 25.58 -27.75 -25.43
N VAL A 13 26.50 -27.26 -24.59
CA VAL A 13 26.24 -26.98 -23.16
C VAL A 13 26.04 -25.48 -22.93
N ALA A 14 26.44 -24.62 -23.85
CA ALA A 14 26.32 -23.16 -23.73
C ALA A 14 24.93 -22.67 -23.40
N PRO A 15 23.82 -23.20 -23.99
CA PRO A 15 22.46 -22.77 -23.63
C PRO A 15 22.10 -23.09 -22.15
N LEU A 16 22.60 -24.22 -21.63
CA LEU A 16 22.38 -24.63 -20.25
C LEU A 16 23.11 -23.68 -19.28
N VAL A 17 24.37 -23.36 -19.57
CA VAL A 17 25.18 -22.43 -18.77
C VAL A 17 24.54 -21.04 -18.75
N SER A 18 24.08 -20.56 -19.93
CA SER A 18 23.36 -19.28 -20.02
C SER A 18 22.08 -19.27 -19.20
N ALA A 19 21.27 -20.36 -19.22
CA ALA A 19 20.08 -20.49 -18.41
C ALA A 19 20.41 -20.47 -16.90
N ILE A 20 21.45 -21.19 -16.47
CA ILE A 20 21.93 -21.20 -15.09
C ILE A 20 22.42 -19.80 -14.67
N ASN A 21 23.20 -19.12 -15.49
CA ASN A 21 23.65 -17.76 -15.22
C ASN A 21 22.47 -16.79 -15.10
N GLY A 22 21.44 -16.95 -15.93
CA GLY A 22 20.19 -16.19 -15.83
C GLY A 22 19.48 -16.41 -14.49
N LEU A 23 19.41 -17.66 -14.01
CA LEU A 23 18.84 -17.99 -12.69
C LEU A 23 19.70 -17.42 -11.55
N LEU A 24 21.01 -17.54 -11.62
CA LEU A 24 21.95 -17.00 -10.63
C LEU A 24 21.83 -15.47 -10.52
N ASN A 25 21.70 -14.77 -11.64
CA ASN A 25 21.49 -13.33 -11.65
C ASN A 25 20.15 -12.95 -10.99
N ARG A 26 19.05 -13.61 -11.35
CA ARG A 26 17.74 -13.40 -10.71
C ARG A 26 17.79 -13.66 -9.21
N LEU A 27 18.47 -14.72 -8.77
CA LEU A 27 18.65 -15.02 -7.36
C LEU A 27 19.47 -13.95 -6.65
N LYS A 28 20.55 -13.46 -7.28
CA LYS A 28 21.38 -12.38 -6.75
C LYS A 28 20.59 -11.09 -6.57
N ASP A 29 19.78 -10.73 -7.56
CA ASP A 29 18.93 -9.53 -7.52
C ASP A 29 17.85 -9.67 -6.45
N SER A 30 17.25 -10.84 -6.31
CA SER A 30 16.28 -11.14 -5.25
C SER A 30 16.89 -11.00 -3.85
N ILE A 31 18.09 -11.58 -3.63
CA ILE A 31 18.81 -11.45 -2.36
C ILE A 31 19.18 -9.98 -2.07
N ALA A 32 19.61 -9.23 -3.09
CA ALA A 32 19.95 -7.82 -2.91
C ALA A 32 18.73 -6.99 -2.52
N THR A 33 17.59 -7.23 -3.17
CA THR A 33 16.30 -6.59 -2.85
C THR A 33 15.85 -6.94 -1.44
N GLN A 34 15.92 -8.22 -1.05
CA GLN A 34 15.56 -8.66 0.30
C GLN A 34 16.46 -8.04 1.38
N LYS A 35 17.78 -7.94 1.13
CA LYS A 35 18.70 -7.27 2.08
C LYS A 35 18.39 -5.79 2.24
N ARG A 36 18.09 -5.09 1.14
CA ARG A 36 17.69 -3.68 1.17
C ARG A 36 16.39 -3.51 1.95
N PHE A 37 15.39 -4.33 1.66
CA PHE A 37 14.12 -4.34 2.38
C PHE A 37 14.29 -4.50 3.90
N LEU A 38 15.12 -5.48 4.35
CA LEU A 38 15.39 -5.70 5.77
C LEU A 38 16.10 -4.51 6.43
N ALA A 39 17.05 -3.88 5.73
CA ALA A 39 17.75 -2.70 6.23
C ALA A 39 16.81 -1.51 6.40
N ASP A 40 15.95 -1.27 5.41
CA ASP A 40 14.97 -0.20 5.41
C ASP A 40 13.88 -0.44 6.48
N ALA A 41 13.41 -1.68 6.62
CA ALA A 41 12.48 -2.08 7.67
C ALA A 41 13.05 -1.82 9.07
N ALA A 42 14.30 -2.21 9.30
CA ALA A 42 15.00 -1.94 10.57
C ALA A 42 15.11 -0.43 10.85
N HIS A 43 15.39 0.37 9.82
CA HIS A 43 15.46 1.82 9.95
C HIS A 43 14.08 2.44 10.28
N GLN A 44 13.02 2.01 9.60
CA GLN A 44 11.64 2.46 9.83
C GLN A 44 11.09 2.08 11.20
N LEU A 45 11.54 0.97 11.78
CA LEU A 45 11.20 0.58 13.16
C LEU A 45 12.02 1.33 14.20
N LYS A 46 13.29 1.63 13.91
CA LYS A 46 14.17 2.33 14.84
C LYS A 46 13.65 3.73 15.20
N THR A 47 13.10 4.45 14.23
CA THR A 47 12.61 5.83 14.42
C THR A 47 11.47 5.94 15.44
N PRO A 48 10.33 5.20 15.32
CA PRO A 48 9.27 5.25 16.30
C PRO A 48 9.70 4.70 17.67
N LEU A 49 10.57 3.67 17.71
CA LEU A 49 11.11 3.13 18.96
C LEU A 49 12.01 4.12 19.70
N ALA A 50 12.84 4.86 18.97
CA ALA A 50 13.64 5.94 19.55
C ALA A 50 12.75 7.06 20.11
N GLY A 51 11.68 7.43 19.40
CA GLY A 51 10.68 8.38 19.87
C GLY A 51 9.97 7.91 21.14
N LEU A 52 9.55 6.64 21.19
CA LEU A 52 8.96 6.01 22.37
C LEU A 52 9.88 6.10 23.56
N ARG A 53 11.16 5.71 23.40
CA ARG A 53 12.15 5.75 24.47
C ARG A 53 12.37 7.17 24.97
N MET A 54 12.55 8.14 24.08
CA MET A 54 12.76 9.55 24.45
C MET A 54 11.57 10.10 25.25
N GLN A 55 10.33 9.80 24.84
CA GLN A 55 9.14 10.25 25.59
C GLN A 55 8.99 9.55 26.94
N ALA A 56 9.36 8.27 27.03
CA ALA A 56 9.40 7.56 28.30
C ALA A 56 10.44 8.14 29.25
N ASP A 57 11.66 8.47 28.76
CA ASP A 57 12.72 9.09 29.55
C ASP A 57 12.29 10.50 30.03
N LEU A 58 11.56 11.26 29.20
CA LEU A 58 10.98 12.57 29.59
C LEU A 58 9.92 12.42 30.69
N ALA A 59 9.02 11.43 30.55
CA ALA A 59 7.96 11.19 31.53
C ALA A 59 8.49 10.72 32.90
N GLN A 60 9.69 10.16 32.96
CA GLN A 60 10.34 9.68 34.21
C GLN A 60 11.15 10.75 34.95
N ARG A 61 11.22 11.99 34.46
CA ARG A 61 11.94 13.07 35.17
C ARG A 61 11.22 13.45 36.47
N GLU A 62 11.96 13.59 37.55
CA GLU A 62 11.45 13.81 38.92
C GLU A 62 10.61 15.09 39.09
N ASN A 63 10.73 16.07 38.18
CA ASN A 63 10.02 17.36 38.24
C ASN A 63 9.02 17.56 37.09
N SER A 64 8.56 16.48 36.44
CA SER A 64 7.57 16.60 35.36
C SER A 64 6.21 17.03 35.91
N SER A 65 5.63 18.06 35.32
CA SER A 65 4.25 18.47 35.65
C SER A 65 3.24 17.44 35.14
N ALA A 66 2.06 17.39 35.76
CA ALA A 66 0.97 16.51 35.33
C ALA A 66 0.59 16.73 33.84
N THR A 67 0.73 17.95 33.33
CA THR A 67 0.47 18.30 31.94
C THR A 67 1.53 17.71 31.01
N GLU A 68 2.82 17.84 31.34
CA GLU A 68 3.94 17.28 30.57
C GLU A 68 3.87 15.74 30.55
N LEU A 69 3.54 15.13 31.69
CA LEU A 69 3.35 13.68 31.76
C LEU A 69 2.21 13.22 30.85
N LYS A 70 1.07 13.92 30.85
CA LYS A 70 -0.06 13.61 29.96
C LYS A 70 0.32 13.75 28.48
N GLN A 71 1.06 14.79 28.12
CA GLN A 71 1.55 15.00 26.76
C GLN A 71 2.52 13.87 26.35
N SER A 72 3.47 13.50 27.19
CA SER A 72 4.41 12.41 26.92
C SER A 72 3.70 11.08 26.73
N LEU A 73 2.69 10.76 27.57
CA LEU A 73 1.87 9.56 27.42
C LEU A 73 1.06 9.56 26.11
N GLN A 74 0.52 10.71 25.68
CA GLN A 74 -0.17 10.83 24.39
C GLN A 74 0.78 10.60 23.22
N LEU A 75 2.00 11.14 23.28
CA LEU A 75 3.02 10.95 22.23
C LEU A 75 3.50 9.48 22.18
N ILE A 76 3.66 8.83 23.33
CA ILE A 76 3.95 7.40 23.44
C ILE A 76 2.83 6.60 22.75
N GLY A 77 1.56 6.87 23.07
CA GLY A 77 0.42 6.21 22.45
C GLY A 77 0.43 6.33 20.92
N ARG A 78 0.62 7.55 20.40
CA ARG A 78 0.71 7.79 18.94
C ARG A 78 1.89 7.07 18.29
N ALA A 79 3.06 7.07 18.94
CA ALA A 79 4.25 6.41 18.41
C ALA A 79 4.09 4.88 18.43
N SER A 80 3.41 4.31 19.45
CA SER A 80 3.09 2.88 19.53
C SER A 80 2.15 2.46 18.40
N ILE A 81 1.08 3.23 18.15
CA ILE A 81 0.14 2.96 17.05
C ILE A 81 0.88 2.98 15.71
N ARG A 82 1.75 3.98 15.47
CA ARG A 82 2.57 4.04 14.25
C ARG A 82 3.51 2.85 14.09
N ALA A 83 4.20 2.44 15.16
CA ALA A 83 5.07 1.28 15.14
C ALA A 83 4.30 -0.01 14.80
N THR A 84 3.15 -0.23 15.43
CA THR A 84 2.28 -1.37 15.17
C THR A 84 1.80 -1.39 13.72
N HIS A 85 1.40 -0.22 13.18
CA HIS A 85 1.00 -0.10 11.77
C HIS A 85 2.16 -0.48 10.82
N THR A 86 3.36 0.02 11.08
CA THR A 86 4.56 -0.34 10.28
C THR A 86 4.87 -1.83 10.34
N VAL A 87 4.78 -2.46 11.52
CA VAL A 87 4.98 -3.92 11.66
C VAL A 87 3.94 -4.69 10.86
N ASN A 88 2.67 -4.31 10.96
CA ASN A 88 1.60 -4.97 10.22
C ASN A 88 1.80 -4.86 8.70
N GLN A 89 2.24 -3.70 8.21
CA GLN A 89 2.57 -3.51 6.79
C GLN A 89 3.76 -4.37 6.34
N LEU A 90 4.82 -4.47 7.15
CA LEU A 90 5.96 -5.35 6.88
C LEU A 90 5.52 -6.82 6.83
N LEU A 91 4.67 -7.25 7.75
CA LEU A 91 4.11 -8.60 7.76
C LEU A 91 3.20 -8.87 6.56
N ALA A 92 2.39 -7.87 6.14
CA ALA A 92 1.54 -7.98 4.96
C ALA A 92 2.38 -8.15 3.70
N LEU A 93 3.44 -7.35 3.54
CA LEU A 93 4.35 -7.47 2.40
C LEU A 93 5.10 -8.80 2.41
N ALA A 94 5.64 -9.23 3.56
CA ALA A 94 6.33 -10.51 3.67
C ALA A 94 5.42 -11.72 3.37
N ARG A 95 4.14 -11.67 3.78
CA ARG A 95 3.14 -12.69 3.42
C ARG A 95 2.83 -12.67 1.93
N ALA A 96 2.70 -11.49 1.36
CA ALA A 96 2.49 -11.30 -0.05
C ALA A 96 3.68 -11.87 -0.86
N GLU A 97 4.94 -11.48 -0.58
CA GLU A 97 6.14 -11.99 -1.25
C GLU A 97 6.35 -13.51 -1.12
N SER A 98 5.91 -14.12 -0.01
CA SER A 98 6.08 -15.56 0.24
C SER A 98 5.23 -16.46 -0.68
N GLY A 99 4.58 -15.90 -1.69
CA GLY A 99 3.81 -16.63 -2.69
C GLY A 99 2.74 -17.50 -2.02
N GLY A 100 1.78 -16.85 -1.40
CA GLY A 100 0.78 -17.42 -0.50
C GLY A 100 -0.03 -18.62 -0.98
N ASN A 101 0.62 -19.73 -1.30
CA ASN A 101 -0.03 -21.02 -1.52
C ASN A 101 -0.78 -21.55 -0.28
N SER A 102 -0.67 -20.85 0.85
CA SER A 102 -1.29 -21.21 2.12
C SER A 102 -2.57 -20.43 2.46
N LEU A 103 -2.87 -19.35 1.75
CA LEU A 103 -4.09 -18.57 1.98
C LEU A 103 -5.16 -18.99 0.96
N ALA A 104 -6.17 -19.72 1.43
CA ALA A 104 -7.27 -20.20 0.60
C ALA A 104 -7.91 -19.05 -0.20
N ARG A 105 -7.94 -19.20 -1.52
CA ARG A 105 -8.71 -18.33 -2.42
C ARG A 105 -10.16 -18.78 -2.42
N GLN A 106 -11.06 -17.84 -2.51
CA GLN A 106 -12.49 -18.08 -2.54
C GLN A 106 -13.19 -16.98 -3.36
N PRO A 107 -14.41 -17.21 -3.85
CA PRO A 107 -15.22 -16.15 -4.45
C PRO A 107 -15.45 -15.02 -3.45
N CYS A 108 -14.98 -13.81 -3.77
CA CYS A 108 -15.09 -12.61 -2.95
C CYS A 108 -15.93 -11.57 -3.69
N ASP A 109 -16.98 -11.07 -3.07
CA ASP A 109 -17.72 -9.90 -3.54
C ASP A 109 -16.93 -8.64 -3.19
N LEU A 110 -16.39 -7.95 -4.21
CA LEU A 110 -15.57 -6.76 -3.99
C LEU A 110 -16.36 -5.58 -3.42
N VAL A 111 -17.66 -5.50 -3.65
CA VAL A 111 -18.51 -4.45 -3.08
C VAL A 111 -18.63 -4.63 -1.58
N GLU A 112 -18.91 -5.87 -1.12
CA GLU A 112 -18.99 -6.20 0.30
C GLU A 112 -17.68 -5.87 1.02
N LEU A 113 -16.54 -6.30 0.44
CA LEU A 113 -15.23 -6.01 1.02
C LEU A 113 -14.92 -4.51 1.06
N ALA A 114 -15.28 -3.76 0.00
CA ALA A 114 -15.07 -2.32 -0.06
C ALA A 114 -15.92 -1.58 0.98
N MET A 115 -17.18 -1.98 1.16
CA MET A 115 -18.07 -1.37 2.14
C MET A 115 -17.58 -1.59 3.58
N ASP A 116 -17.07 -2.77 3.90
CA ASP A 116 -16.46 -3.04 5.20
C ASP A 116 -15.26 -2.10 5.46
N VAL A 117 -14.36 -1.97 4.48
CA VAL A 117 -13.18 -1.10 4.61
C VAL A 117 -13.56 0.37 4.69
N LEU A 118 -14.60 0.79 3.94
CA LEU A 118 -15.13 2.15 4.03
C LEU A 118 -15.68 2.46 5.41
N GLN A 119 -16.48 1.56 5.99
CA GLN A 119 -17.01 1.72 7.35
C GLN A 119 -15.90 1.87 8.39
N ASP A 120 -14.83 1.05 8.29
CA ASP A 120 -13.66 1.14 9.16
C ASP A 120 -12.93 2.49 9.01
N SER A 121 -12.97 3.09 7.81
CA SER A 121 -12.25 4.33 7.47
C SER A 121 -13.02 5.61 7.81
N LEU A 122 -14.35 5.54 7.99
CA LEU A 122 -15.21 6.70 8.25
C LEU A 122 -14.76 7.57 9.43
N PRO A 123 -14.43 7.01 10.63
CA PRO A 123 -14.01 7.85 11.76
C PRO A 123 -12.81 8.73 11.42
N ARG A 124 -11.84 8.18 10.67
CA ARG A 124 -10.64 8.89 10.27
C ARG A 124 -10.92 9.95 9.20
N ALA A 125 -11.83 9.68 8.26
CA ALA A 125 -12.28 10.65 7.29
C ALA A 125 -12.97 11.84 7.97
N MET A 126 -13.84 11.58 8.95
CA MET A 126 -14.53 12.59 9.77
C MET A 126 -13.52 13.45 10.55
N ASP A 127 -12.55 12.85 11.22
CA ASP A 127 -11.50 13.57 11.96
C ASP A 127 -10.70 14.53 11.06
N LYS A 128 -10.49 14.14 9.80
CA LYS A 128 -9.81 14.93 8.78
C LYS A 128 -10.74 15.88 8.01
N ARG A 129 -12.04 15.84 8.26
CA ARG A 129 -13.08 16.59 7.53
C ARG A 129 -13.06 16.32 6.03
N ILE A 130 -12.83 15.07 5.64
CA ILE A 130 -12.82 14.60 4.25
C ILE A 130 -14.16 13.92 3.99
N ASP A 131 -14.81 14.29 2.89
CA ASP A 131 -15.99 13.60 2.38
C ASP A 131 -15.55 12.28 1.74
N LEU A 132 -15.90 11.15 2.38
CA LEU A 132 -15.58 9.80 1.93
C LEU A 132 -16.86 9.13 1.43
N GLY A 133 -16.94 8.92 0.11
CA GLY A 133 -18.13 8.36 -0.53
C GLY A 133 -17.87 7.10 -1.34
N TYR A 134 -18.95 6.37 -1.63
CA TYR A 134 -18.97 5.23 -2.52
C TYR A 134 -19.88 5.51 -3.73
N GLU A 135 -19.38 5.14 -4.91
CA GLU A 135 -20.13 5.20 -6.16
C GLU A 135 -19.94 3.89 -6.94
N GLY A 136 -20.98 3.38 -7.57
CA GLY A 136 -20.85 2.22 -8.45
C GLY A 136 -21.93 1.17 -8.26
N VAL A 137 -21.57 -0.09 -8.55
CA VAL A 137 -22.49 -1.22 -8.51
C VAL A 137 -22.82 -1.64 -7.07
N GLU A 138 -23.99 -2.24 -6.88
CA GLU A 138 -24.42 -2.73 -5.56
C GLU A 138 -23.87 -4.13 -5.27
N THR A 139 -23.85 -4.51 -4.00
CA THR A 139 -23.48 -5.87 -3.53
C THR A 139 -24.34 -6.92 -4.22
N GLY A 140 -23.69 -8.01 -4.66
CA GLY A 140 -24.37 -9.09 -5.36
C GLY A 140 -24.69 -8.81 -6.83
N SER A 141 -24.31 -7.64 -7.38
CA SER A 141 -24.42 -7.36 -8.80
C SER A 141 -23.62 -8.38 -9.63
N PRO A 142 -24.05 -8.70 -10.87
CA PRO A 142 -23.25 -9.55 -11.76
C PRO A 142 -21.85 -8.95 -12.01
N GLY A 143 -20.83 -9.80 -12.04
CA GLY A 143 -19.47 -9.39 -12.40
C GLY A 143 -18.66 -8.72 -11.28
N VAL A 144 -19.16 -8.67 -10.02
CA VAL A 144 -18.42 -8.08 -8.90
C VAL A 144 -17.59 -9.09 -8.10
N LYS A 145 -17.75 -10.39 -8.36
CA LYS A 145 -17.03 -11.44 -7.66
C LYS A 145 -15.69 -11.76 -8.32
N VAL A 146 -14.66 -11.89 -7.52
CA VAL A 146 -13.33 -12.30 -7.95
C VAL A 146 -12.86 -13.52 -7.15
N ASP A 147 -12.00 -14.36 -7.76
CA ASP A 147 -11.32 -15.40 -7.02
C ASP A 147 -10.13 -14.80 -6.27
N GLY A 148 -10.18 -14.80 -4.94
CA GLY A 148 -9.15 -14.14 -4.16
C GLY A 148 -9.16 -14.47 -2.67
N ASN A 149 -8.19 -13.90 -1.97
CA ASN A 149 -8.14 -13.95 -0.51
C ASN A 149 -8.79 -12.69 0.07
N PRO A 150 -9.87 -12.79 0.85
CA PRO A 150 -10.61 -11.63 1.34
C PRO A 150 -9.78 -10.75 2.26
N THR A 151 -8.85 -11.31 3.05
CA THR A 151 -7.98 -10.54 3.94
C THR A 151 -7.00 -9.70 3.15
N LEU A 152 -6.36 -10.27 2.13
CA LEU A 152 -5.44 -9.53 1.26
C LEU A 152 -6.17 -8.47 0.42
N LEU A 153 -7.36 -8.79 -0.11
CA LEU A 153 -8.15 -7.83 -0.86
C LEU A 153 -8.59 -6.65 0.02
N LYS A 154 -9.03 -6.88 1.25
CA LYS A 154 -9.32 -5.81 2.21
C LYS A 154 -8.08 -4.97 2.53
N GLU A 155 -6.91 -5.59 2.66
CA GLU A 155 -5.65 -4.89 2.91
C GLU A 155 -5.25 -4.00 1.72
N LEU A 156 -5.41 -4.48 0.49
CA LEU A 156 -5.21 -3.69 -0.72
C LEU A 156 -6.13 -2.46 -0.73
N MET A 157 -7.44 -2.66 -0.50
CA MET A 157 -8.43 -1.58 -0.47
C MET A 157 -8.12 -0.56 0.64
N ARG A 158 -7.78 -1.04 1.84
CA ARG A 158 -7.41 -0.20 2.99
C ARG A 158 -6.18 0.66 2.67
N ASN A 159 -5.12 0.09 2.08
CA ASN A 159 -3.93 0.85 1.74
C ASN A 159 -4.22 1.96 0.72
N LEU A 160 -5.10 1.74 -0.27
CA LEU A 160 -5.48 2.78 -1.22
C LEU A 160 -6.33 3.87 -0.58
N ILE A 161 -7.32 3.51 0.25
CA ILE A 161 -8.17 4.48 0.95
C ILE A 161 -7.35 5.27 1.97
N ASP A 162 -6.50 4.62 2.75
CA ASP A 162 -5.60 5.29 3.70
C ASP A 162 -4.63 6.25 3.00
N ASN A 163 -4.13 5.87 1.83
CA ASN A 163 -3.30 6.72 1.01
C ASN A 163 -4.07 7.98 0.59
N ALA A 164 -5.27 7.84 0.03
CA ALA A 164 -6.13 8.97 -0.35
C ALA A 164 -6.43 9.88 0.85
N LEU A 165 -6.83 9.32 1.99
CA LEU A 165 -7.10 10.08 3.22
C LEU A 165 -5.86 10.78 3.79
N ASN A 166 -4.65 10.26 3.54
CA ASN A 166 -3.40 10.87 4.03
C ASN A 166 -2.94 12.04 3.18
N TYR A 167 -3.13 11.96 1.87
CA TYR A 167 -2.65 12.97 0.94
C TYR A 167 -3.71 14.00 0.57
N THR A 168 -4.99 13.75 0.87
CA THR A 168 -6.04 14.76 0.72
C THR A 168 -6.02 15.72 1.90
N THR A 169 -5.88 17.01 1.59
CA THR A 169 -6.05 18.08 2.56
C THR A 169 -7.46 18.64 2.45
N SER A 170 -8.08 18.97 3.59
CA SER A 170 -9.40 19.57 3.63
C SER A 170 -9.36 20.91 4.35
N SER A 171 -9.92 21.95 3.72
CA SER A 171 -10.09 23.29 4.28
C SER A 171 -11.50 23.80 3.99
N ALA A 172 -11.88 24.97 4.59
CA ALA A 172 -13.18 25.57 4.32
C ALA A 172 -13.37 25.97 2.85
N ASP A 173 -12.27 26.40 2.18
CA ASP A 173 -12.30 26.85 0.79
C ASP A 173 -12.13 25.69 -0.20
N HIS A 174 -11.52 24.58 0.24
CA HIS A 174 -11.27 23.39 -0.59
C HIS A 174 -11.60 22.14 0.24
N PRO A 175 -12.87 21.70 0.24
CA PRO A 175 -13.26 20.47 0.91
C PRO A 175 -12.54 19.27 0.32
N GLY A 176 -11.95 18.45 1.18
CA GLY A 176 -11.32 17.21 0.78
C GLY A 176 -12.40 16.17 0.41
N VAL A 177 -12.23 15.52 -0.74
CA VAL A 177 -13.15 14.49 -1.23
C VAL A 177 -12.35 13.27 -1.62
N VAL A 178 -12.80 12.11 -1.15
CA VAL A 178 -12.27 10.79 -1.53
C VAL A 178 -13.45 9.93 -1.98
N THR A 179 -13.40 9.43 -3.21
CA THR A 179 -14.45 8.60 -3.78
C THR A 179 -13.92 7.20 -4.09
N VAL A 180 -14.56 6.20 -3.53
CA VAL A 180 -14.31 4.79 -3.86
C VAL A 180 -15.34 4.35 -4.90
N ARG A 181 -14.87 3.74 -6.00
CA ARG A 181 -15.75 3.24 -7.06
C ARG A 181 -15.53 1.78 -7.33
N LEU A 182 -16.61 1.07 -7.61
CA LEU A 182 -16.57 -0.25 -8.21
C LEU A 182 -17.34 -0.23 -9.53
N LEU A 183 -16.61 -0.55 -10.59
CA LEU A 183 -17.11 -0.54 -11.95
C LEU A 183 -17.01 -1.96 -12.50
N ALA A 184 -18.15 -2.58 -12.85
CA ALA A 184 -18.19 -3.85 -13.57
C ALA A 184 -18.46 -3.61 -15.05
N ASP A 185 -17.80 -4.35 -15.93
CA ASP A 185 -18.11 -4.26 -17.34
C ASP A 185 -19.47 -4.92 -17.64
N ARG A 186 -20.07 -4.55 -18.78
CA ARG A 186 -21.41 -5.05 -19.17
C ARG A 186 -21.43 -6.55 -19.43
N PHE A 187 -20.28 -7.17 -19.68
CA PHE A 187 -20.15 -8.59 -19.99
C PHE A 187 -19.71 -9.40 -18.77
N GLY A 188 -19.42 -8.73 -17.65
CA GLY A 188 -19.04 -9.37 -16.39
C GLY A 188 -17.64 -9.99 -16.37
N HIS A 189 -16.75 -9.64 -17.31
CA HIS A 189 -15.41 -10.21 -17.37
C HIS A 189 -14.38 -9.44 -16.55
N VAL A 190 -14.66 -8.18 -16.23
CA VAL A 190 -13.74 -7.28 -15.56
C VAL A 190 -14.48 -6.48 -14.51
N VAL A 191 -13.88 -6.39 -13.33
CA VAL A 191 -14.28 -5.45 -12.28
C VAL A 191 -13.10 -4.56 -11.91
N VAL A 192 -13.35 -3.27 -11.78
CA VAL A 192 -12.35 -2.27 -11.42
C VAL A 192 -12.70 -1.67 -10.07
N PHE A 193 -11.83 -1.86 -9.10
CA PHE A 193 -11.84 -1.12 -7.85
C PHE A 193 -11.01 0.16 -8.03
N GLN A 194 -11.59 1.30 -7.72
CA GLN A 194 -10.99 2.60 -7.95
C GLN A 194 -11.10 3.47 -6.70
N VAL A 195 -10.01 4.16 -6.36
CA VAL A 195 -9.99 5.20 -5.33
C VAL A 195 -9.51 6.50 -5.97
N GLU A 196 -10.32 7.52 -5.85
CA GLU A 196 -10.07 8.85 -6.40
C GLU A 196 -10.04 9.87 -5.27
N ASP A 197 -9.07 10.76 -5.29
CA ASP A 197 -8.98 11.90 -4.37
C ASP A 197 -8.86 13.23 -5.13
N ASN A 198 -9.12 14.32 -4.44
CA ASN A 198 -8.95 15.68 -4.94
C ASN A 198 -7.73 16.40 -4.34
N GLY A 199 -6.74 15.65 -3.88
CA GLY A 199 -5.49 16.15 -3.33
C GLY A 199 -4.53 16.69 -4.39
N PRO A 200 -3.24 16.85 -4.05
CA PRO A 200 -2.23 17.41 -4.95
C PRO A 200 -1.92 16.50 -6.15
N GLY A 201 -2.31 15.23 -6.09
CA GLY A 201 -1.97 14.23 -7.10
C GLY A 201 -0.51 13.76 -7.02
N VAL A 202 -0.09 12.97 -8.02
CA VAL A 202 1.27 12.45 -8.15
C VAL A 202 1.89 12.95 -9.45
N PRO A 203 3.03 13.66 -9.40
CA PRO A 203 3.75 14.10 -10.59
C PRO A 203 4.09 12.92 -11.51
N GLU A 204 4.05 13.14 -12.82
CA GLU A 204 4.28 12.08 -13.80
C GLU A 204 5.62 11.36 -13.60
N ALA A 205 6.67 12.12 -13.31
CA ALA A 205 8.02 11.58 -13.05
C ALA A 205 8.10 10.68 -11.80
N GLU A 206 7.13 10.79 -10.89
CA GLU A 206 7.12 10.02 -9.63
C GLU A 206 6.15 8.84 -9.64
N ARG A 207 5.29 8.69 -10.67
CA ARG A 207 4.24 7.67 -10.70
C ARG A 207 4.77 6.23 -10.61
N ASP A 208 5.91 5.95 -11.21
CA ASP A 208 6.54 4.63 -11.10
C ASP A 208 7.29 4.47 -9.77
N LEU A 209 7.80 5.58 -9.23
CA LEU A 209 8.57 5.58 -7.99
C LEU A 209 7.71 5.37 -6.75
N VAL A 210 6.46 5.84 -6.75
CA VAL A 210 5.56 5.70 -5.58
C VAL A 210 5.21 4.25 -5.26
N PHE A 211 5.43 3.32 -6.18
CA PHE A 211 5.28 1.88 -5.96
C PHE A 211 6.53 1.20 -5.41
N GLN A 212 7.66 1.93 -5.30
CA GLN A 212 8.88 1.38 -4.69
C GLN A 212 8.76 1.39 -3.15
N PRO A 213 9.22 0.33 -2.48
CA PRO A 213 9.21 0.29 -1.03
C PRO A 213 9.92 1.49 -0.40
N PHE A 214 9.29 2.07 0.62
CA PHE A 214 9.78 3.22 1.39
C PHE A 214 9.93 4.53 0.62
N TYR A 215 9.55 4.59 -0.65
CA TYR A 215 9.54 5.84 -1.41
C TYR A 215 8.49 6.80 -0.85
N ARG A 216 8.86 8.07 -0.73
CA ARG A 216 7.98 9.17 -0.35
C ARG A 216 8.34 10.39 -1.18
N ALA A 217 7.33 11.05 -1.76
CA ALA A 217 7.53 12.29 -2.49
C ALA A 217 8.13 13.36 -1.58
N LEU A 218 9.13 14.09 -2.06
CA LEU A 218 9.80 15.15 -1.31
C LEU A 218 8.82 16.28 -1.00
N GLY A 219 8.81 16.72 0.27
CA GLY A 219 7.97 17.85 0.71
C GLY A 219 6.58 17.45 1.20
N THR A 220 6.26 16.17 1.33
CA THR A 220 5.00 15.72 1.95
C THR A 220 5.19 15.47 3.45
N GLU A 221 4.45 16.24 4.28
CA GLU A 221 4.37 16.04 5.75
C GLU A 221 3.41 14.89 6.13
N ALA A 222 2.83 14.20 5.15
CA ALA A 222 1.88 13.13 5.40
C ALA A 222 2.53 11.98 6.18
N ASP A 223 1.91 11.54 7.27
CA ASP A 223 2.36 10.38 8.05
C ASP A 223 2.21 9.08 7.20
N GLY A 224 3.32 8.40 6.92
CA GLY A 224 3.28 7.15 6.16
C GLY A 224 4.63 6.43 6.14
N SER A 225 4.60 5.09 6.05
CA SER A 225 5.79 4.22 5.98
C SER A 225 6.42 4.13 4.59
N GLY A 226 5.69 4.55 3.53
CA GLY A 226 6.07 4.28 2.13
C GLY A 226 5.89 2.81 1.71
N LEU A 227 5.12 2.02 2.46
CA LEU A 227 4.87 0.60 2.16
C LEU A 227 3.47 0.32 1.60
N GLY A 228 2.52 1.25 1.72
CA GLY A 228 1.13 1.02 1.32
C GLY A 228 0.97 0.66 -0.16
N LEU A 229 1.54 1.45 -1.07
CA LEU A 229 1.45 1.20 -2.51
C LEU A 229 2.26 -0.03 -2.97
N PRO A 230 3.47 -0.32 -2.48
CA PRO A 230 4.13 -1.61 -2.69
C PRO A 230 3.28 -2.81 -2.30
N ILE A 231 2.57 -2.76 -1.15
CA ILE A 231 1.65 -3.83 -0.72
C ILE A 231 0.49 -3.96 -1.70
N VAL A 232 -0.08 -2.86 -2.17
CA VAL A 232 -1.15 -2.86 -3.18
C VAL A 232 -0.68 -3.57 -4.45
N LEU A 233 0.52 -3.23 -4.94
CA LEU A 233 1.08 -3.83 -6.16
C LEU A 233 1.29 -5.33 -5.99
N GLU A 234 1.87 -5.76 -4.87
CA GLU A 234 2.14 -7.18 -4.61
C GLU A 234 0.85 -8.01 -4.47
N ILE A 235 -0.15 -7.49 -3.73
CA ILE A 235 -1.45 -8.16 -3.62
C ILE A 235 -2.14 -8.23 -4.99
N ALA A 236 -2.07 -7.17 -5.78
CA ALA A 236 -2.65 -7.15 -7.12
C ALA A 236 -1.99 -8.20 -8.03
N LEU A 237 -0.65 -8.32 -8.02
CA LEU A 237 0.09 -9.33 -8.76
C LEU A 237 -0.36 -10.75 -8.40
N GLN A 238 -0.52 -11.05 -7.12
CA GLN A 238 -1.02 -12.36 -6.67
C GLN A 238 -2.44 -12.67 -7.16
N HIS A 239 -3.26 -11.64 -7.31
CA HIS A 239 -4.62 -11.76 -7.83
C HIS A 239 -4.70 -11.59 -9.35
N GLN A 240 -3.55 -11.56 -10.05
CA GLN A 240 -3.47 -11.34 -11.51
C GLN A 240 -4.18 -10.05 -11.95
N ALA A 241 -4.21 -9.06 -11.05
CA ALA A 241 -4.82 -7.77 -11.26
C ALA A 241 -3.78 -6.75 -11.73
N GLN A 242 -4.24 -5.74 -12.45
CA GLN A 242 -3.42 -4.63 -12.93
C GLN A 242 -3.70 -3.38 -12.11
N VAL A 243 -2.65 -2.68 -11.70
CA VAL A 243 -2.74 -1.40 -10.99
C VAL A 243 -2.36 -0.27 -11.95
N THR A 244 -3.16 0.79 -11.99
CA THR A 244 -2.84 2.02 -12.73
C THR A 244 -3.00 3.23 -11.83
N LEU A 245 -2.22 4.28 -12.12
CA LEU A 245 -2.25 5.56 -11.44
C LEU A 245 -2.34 6.68 -12.48
N GLU A 246 -3.40 7.48 -12.37
CA GLU A 246 -3.68 8.60 -13.25
C GLU A 246 -4.06 9.85 -12.44
N PRO A 247 -3.94 11.06 -13.00
CA PRO A 247 -4.54 12.23 -12.38
C PRO A 247 -6.07 12.11 -12.44
N ALA A 248 -6.74 12.37 -11.30
CA ALA A 248 -8.20 12.32 -11.23
C ALA A 248 -8.84 13.43 -12.09
N HIS A 249 -8.24 14.63 -12.05
CA HIS A 249 -8.72 15.82 -12.77
C HIS A 249 -7.58 16.49 -13.53
N PRO A 250 -7.20 15.99 -14.71
CA PRO A 250 -6.11 16.57 -15.51
C PRO A 250 -6.33 18.05 -15.79
N GLY A 251 -5.26 18.85 -15.65
CA GLY A 251 -5.29 20.29 -15.94
C GLY A 251 -5.75 21.19 -14.79
N ARG A 252 -6.15 20.63 -13.64
CA ARG A 252 -6.40 21.42 -12.42
C ARG A 252 -5.10 21.65 -11.64
N ALA A 253 -5.06 22.73 -10.83
CA ALA A 253 -3.94 23.03 -9.93
C ALA A 253 -3.73 21.91 -8.89
N MET A 254 -4.81 21.29 -8.45
CA MET A 254 -4.80 20.07 -7.64
C MET A 254 -5.49 18.98 -8.46
N PRO A 255 -4.70 18.19 -9.21
CA PRO A 255 -5.26 17.21 -10.15
C PRO A 255 -5.84 15.98 -9.44
N GLY A 256 -5.55 15.78 -8.15
CA GLY A 256 -5.90 14.55 -7.45
C GLY A 256 -5.19 13.32 -8.00
N ALA A 257 -5.34 12.21 -7.33
CA ALA A 257 -4.87 10.93 -7.80
C ALA A 257 -6.05 9.97 -7.98
N ARG A 258 -5.97 9.13 -9.01
CA ARG A 258 -6.89 8.03 -9.27
C ARG A 258 -6.11 6.75 -9.37
N PHE A 259 -6.24 5.90 -8.37
CA PHE A 259 -5.72 4.54 -8.38
C PHE A 259 -6.81 3.58 -8.84
N SER A 260 -6.50 2.75 -9.83
CA SER A 260 -7.44 1.75 -10.33
C SER A 260 -6.79 0.37 -10.28
N VAL A 261 -7.51 -0.60 -9.73
CA VAL A 261 -7.10 -2.01 -9.69
C VAL A 261 -8.11 -2.82 -10.48
N ARG A 262 -7.66 -3.40 -11.58
CA ARG A 262 -8.47 -4.16 -12.53
C ARG A 262 -8.32 -5.65 -12.30
N PHE A 263 -9.40 -6.30 -11.93
CA PHE A 263 -9.48 -7.74 -11.68
C PHE A 263 -10.24 -8.45 -12.80
N THR A 264 -9.92 -9.73 -13.03
CA THR A 264 -10.77 -10.64 -13.79
C THR A 264 -11.92 -11.09 -12.88
N SER A 265 -13.15 -10.91 -13.32
CA SER A 265 -14.34 -11.32 -12.58
C SER A 265 -14.60 -12.82 -12.75
N LEU A 266 -15.16 -13.42 -11.71
CA LEU A 266 -15.81 -14.73 -11.80
C LEU A 266 -17.16 -14.55 -12.50
N THR A 267 -17.33 -15.18 -13.63
CA THR A 267 -18.62 -15.24 -14.35
C THR A 267 -19.63 -16.10 -13.62
#